data_69bc73d710baef151dfd7b4c19b326bf
#
_entry.id   69bc73d710baef151dfd7b4c19b326bf
#
_cell.length_a   1.000
_cell.length_b   1.000
_cell.length_c   1.000
_cell.angle_alpha   90.00
_cell.angle_beta   90.00
_cell.angle_gamma   90.00
#
_symmetry.space_group_name_H-M   'P 1'
#
loop_
_entity.id
_entity.type
_entity.pdbx_description
1 polymer ?
#
loop_
_entity_poly.entity_id
_entity_poly.type
_entity_poly.pdbx_seq_one_letter_code
_entity_poly.pdbx_strand_id
1 'polypeptide(L)'
;MKRTGFIAILSVAVTLGAGVAIAADDGPDLLFRKSTDFKLMTPNDKLATYGMDDPMVEGVACYYTVHEKGGVAGMFGVAEQTSDVSLSCNQHGPITFKEKFSQGETVISERRSLLFKQMHIVRGCDKKRNALVYMIYSDRLVDGSPENSTSAVVIEPWGAQAEVAKCAEFTKD
;
A
#
# COMPACT_ATOMS: atom_id res chain seq x y z
N MET A 1 -5.27 -44.04 68.80
CA MET A 1 -4.77 -42.73 68.27
C MET A 1 -4.73 -42.85 66.77
N LYS A 2 -5.73 -42.30 66.05
CA LYS A 2 -5.82 -42.27 64.58
C LYS A 2 -5.39 -40.91 64.11
N ARG A 3 -4.32 -40.81 63.29
CA ARG A 3 -3.90 -39.61 62.60
C ARG A 3 -4.51 -39.58 61.21
N THR A 4 -5.41 -38.65 60.97
CA THR A 4 -6.01 -38.37 59.68
C THR A 4 -5.10 -37.36 58.97
N GLY A 5 -4.49 -37.78 57.82
CA GLY A 5 -3.70 -36.90 56.96
C GLY A 5 -4.64 -36.18 55.99
N PHE A 6 -4.59 -34.85 55.96
CA PHE A 6 -5.23 -34.02 54.96
C PHE A 6 -4.30 -33.89 53.77
N ILE A 7 -4.78 -34.33 52.59
CA ILE A 7 -4.12 -34.10 51.31
C ILE A 7 -4.70 -32.81 50.73
N ALA A 8 -3.88 -31.75 50.64
CA ALA A 8 -4.23 -30.54 49.94
C ALA A 8 -3.97 -30.69 48.43
N ILE A 9 -5.05 -30.67 47.65
CA ILE A 9 -4.96 -30.66 46.19
C ILE A 9 -4.76 -29.23 45.72
N LEU A 10 -3.59 -28.94 45.18
CA LEU A 10 -3.23 -27.64 44.61
C LEU A 10 -3.71 -27.60 43.15
N SER A 11 -4.82 -26.91 42.90
CA SER A 11 -5.35 -26.71 41.54
C SER A 11 -4.56 -25.58 40.84
N VAL A 12 -3.75 -25.93 39.84
CA VAL A 12 -3.08 -24.97 38.97
C VAL A 12 -4.06 -24.58 37.86
N ALA A 13 -4.57 -23.33 37.92
CA ALA A 13 -5.36 -22.74 36.84
C ALA A 13 -4.42 -22.23 35.74
N VAL A 14 -4.39 -22.97 34.62
CA VAL A 14 -3.71 -22.51 33.39
C VAL A 14 -4.66 -21.56 32.66
N THR A 15 -4.38 -20.26 32.72
CA THR A 15 -5.06 -19.25 31.88
C THR A 15 -4.46 -19.28 30.49
N LEU A 16 -5.16 -19.87 29.52
CA LEU A 16 -4.87 -19.70 28.10
C LEU A 16 -5.23 -18.25 27.73
N GLY A 17 -4.22 -17.39 27.62
CA GLY A 17 -4.35 -16.09 26.98
C GLY A 17 -4.51 -16.30 25.46
N ALA A 18 -5.74 -16.19 24.96
CA ALA A 18 -5.98 -16.08 23.53
C ALA A 18 -5.46 -14.71 23.07
N GLY A 19 -4.26 -14.68 22.52
CA GLY A 19 -3.74 -13.51 21.80
C GLY A 19 -4.60 -13.30 20.55
N VAL A 20 -5.36 -12.23 20.51
CA VAL A 20 -6.02 -11.77 19.28
C VAL A 20 -4.90 -11.27 18.38
N ALA A 21 -4.53 -12.06 17.38
CA ALA A 21 -3.70 -11.59 16.27
C ALA A 21 -4.57 -10.59 15.48
N ILE A 22 -4.30 -9.30 15.64
CA ILE A 22 -4.81 -8.26 14.75
C ILE A 22 -4.08 -8.52 13.43
N ALA A 23 -4.80 -9.01 12.41
CA ALA A 23 -4.28 -9.04 11.05
C ALA A 23 -3.95 -7.59 10.68
N ALA A 24 -2.70 -7.33 10.32
CA ALA A 24 -2.33 -6.06 9.71
C ALA A 24 -3.14 -5.95 8.42
N ASP A 25 -3.86 -4.85 8.24
CA ASP A 25 -4.50 -4.51 6.97
C ASP A 25 -3.36 -4.09 6.03
N ASP A 26 -2.97 -4.99 5.12
CA ASP A 26 -1.89 -4.74 4.16
C ASP A 26 -2.31 -3.79 3.03
N GLY A 27 -3.48 -3.16 3.15
CA GLY A 27 -3.99 -2.16 2.21
C GLY A 27 -3.37 -0.77 2.42
N PRO A 28 -3.54 0.15 1.42
CA PRO A 28 -3.06 1.51 1.55
C PRO A 28 -3.80 2.28 2.64
N ASP A 29 -3.03 2.99 3.47
CA ASP A 29 -3.53 3.83 4.54
C ASP A 29 -4.05 5.17 4.02
N LEU A 30 -5.31 5.48 4.31
CA LEU A 30 -5.82 6.82 4.06
C LEU A 30 -5.20 7.82 5.03
N LEU A 31 -4.42 8.77 4.52
CA LEU A 31 -3.77 9.80 5.32
C LEU A 31 -4.68 11.01 5.56
N PHE A 32 -5.22 11.57 4.50
CA PHE A 32 -6.16 12.69 4.58
C PHE A 32 -6.99 12.85 3.30
N ARG A 33 -8.07 13.64 3.43
CA ARG A 33 -8.90 14.11 2.34
C ARG A 33 -8.99 15.63 2.34
N LYS A 34 -9.01 16.23 1.15
CA LYS A 34 -9.21 17.66 0.96
C LYS A 34 -10.35 17.89 -0.03
N SER A 35 -11.40 18.63 0.39
CA SER A 35 -12.45 19.05 -0.52
C SER A 35 -11.90 20.03 -1.55
N THR A 36 -12.26 19.83 -2.81
CA THR A 36 -11.88 20.70 -3.94
C THR A 36 -12.99 21.67 -4.32
N ASP A 37 -14.26 21.27 -4.06
CA ASP A 37 -15.44 22.07 -4.36
C ASP A 37 -16.32 22.26 -3.13
N PHE A 38 -17.09 23.36 -3.11
CA PHE A 38 -18.16 23.57 -2.17
C PHE A 38 -19.52 23.37 -2.86
N LYS A 39 -20.24 22.30 -2.49
CA LYS A 39 -21.59 21.99 -2.96
C LYS A 39 -22.55 22.10 -1.79
N LEU A 40 -23.63 22.91 -1.95
CA LEU A 40 -24.54 23.23 -0.85
C LEU A 40 -25.45 22.06 -0.43
N MET A 41 -25.75 21.13 -1.35
CA MET A 41 -26.77 20.07 -1.15
C MET A 41 -26.25 18.64 -1.41
N THR A 42 -25.01 18.47 -1.84
CA THR A 42 -24.43 17.16 -2.13
C THR A 42 -23.00 17.06 -1.58
N PRO A 43 -22.49 15.86 -1.27
CA PRO A 43 -21.10 15.70 -0.89
C PRO A 43 -20.15 16.33 -1.92
N ASN A 44 -19.12 17.01 -1.44
CA ASN A 44 -18.12 17.67 -2.28
C ASN A 44 -17.17 16.67 -2.92
N ASP A 45 -16.64 17.04 -4.08
CA ASP A 45 -15.49 16.34 -4.66
C ASP A 45 -14.26 16.53 -3.77
N LYS A 46 -13.41 15.52 -3.70
CA LYS A 46 -12.24 15.49 -2.79
C LYS A 46 -11.03 14.93 -3.49
N LEU A 47 -9.88 15.37 -3.05
CA LEU A 47 -8.62 14.66 -3.23
C LEU A 47 -8.36 13.81 -1.98
N ALA A 48 -8.09 12.53 -2.17
CA ALA A 48 -7.70 11.62 -1.10
C ALA A 48 -6.26 11.17 -1.30
N THR A 49 -5.45 11.32 -0.26
CA THR A 49 -4.04 10.91 -0.26
C THR A 49 -3.87 9.67 0.60
N TYR A 50 -3.21 8.69 0.04
CA TYR A 50 -2.92 7.41 0.66
C TYR A 50 -1.42 7.20 0.77
N GLY A 51 -1.00 6.49 1.82
CA GLY A 51 0.35 5.96 1.99
C GLY A 51 0.33 4.45 1.85
N MET A 52 1.41 3.87 1.35
CA MET A 52 1.61 2.43 1.28
C MET A 52 3.09 2.08 1.33
N ASP A 53 3.39 0.93 1.90
CA ASP A 53 4.69 0.29 1.80
C ASP A 53 4.69 -0.72 0.66
N ASP A 54 5.87 -0.97 0.07
CA ASP A 54 6.01 -2.08 -0.88
C ASP A 54 6.09 -3.40 -0.11
N PRO A 55 5.15 -4.34 -0.30
CA PRO A 55 5.14 -5.59 0.48
C PRO A 55 6.36 -6.48 0.23
N MET A 56 7.05 -6.30 -0.91
CA MET A 56 8.20 -7.12 -1.34
C MET A 56 9.54 -6.40 -1.19
N VAL A 57 9.53 -5.07 -0.97
CA VAL A 57 10.75 -4.26 -0.85
C VAL A 57 10.65 -3.40 0.41
N GLU A 58 11.32 -3.80 1.46
CA GLU A 58 11.40 -3.02 2.68
C GLU A 58 12.20 -1.73 2.47
N GLY A 59 11.87 -0.70 3.21
CA GLY A 59 12.56 0.59 3.17
C GLY A 59 12.07 1.54 2.07
N VAL A 60 10.95 1.23 1.39
CA VAL A 60 10.26 2.12 0.44
C VAL A 60 8.85 2.42 0.91
N ALA A 61 8.50 3.69 0.95
CA ALA A 61 7.11 4.14 1.10
C ALA A 61 6.69 4.94 -0.10
N CYS A 62 5.46 4.70 -0.58
CA CYS A 62 4.84 5.42 -1.67
C CYS A 62 3.60 6.18 -1.17
N TYR A 63 3.42 7.38 -1.70
CA TYR A 63 2.24 8.21 -1.45
C TYR A 63 1.58 8.51 -2.79
N TYR A 64 0.27 8.34 -2.85
CA TYR A 64 -0.47 8.65 -4.06
C TYR A 64 -1.76 9.41 -3.72
N THR A 65 -2.16 10.29 -4.63
CA THR A 65 -3.37 11.07 -4.50
C THR A 65 -4.31 10.77 -5.66
N VAL A 66 -5.56 10.59 -5.34
CA VAL A 66 -6.63 10.30 -6.29
C VAL A 66 -7.82 11.22 -6.06
N HIS A 67 -8.60 11.46 -7.11
CA HIS A 67 -9.83 12.19 -7.04
C HIS A 67 -10.99 11.29 -6.63
N GLU A 68 -11.76 11.70 -5.60
CA GLU A 68 -13.00 11.07 -5.17
C GLU A 68 -14.18 12.00 -5.50
N LYS A 69 -15.04 11.60 -6.42
CA LYS A 69 -16.26 12.36 -6.73
C LYS A 69 -17.27 12.28 -5.58
N GLY A 70 -17.81 13.45 -5.23
CA GLY A 70 -18.95 13.59 -4.34
C GLY A 70 -20.28 13.43 -5.07
N GLY A 71 -21.39 13.62 -4.33
CA GLY A 71 -22.74 13.54 -4.86
C GLY A 71 -23.31 12.12 -4.95
N VAL A 72 -24.56 12.02 -5.42
CA VAL A 72 -25.28 10.75 -5.53
C VAL A 72 -24.59 9.81 -6.54
N ALA A 73 -24.09 10.34 -7.66
CA ALA A 73 -23.37 9.57 -8.66
C ALA A 73 -22.04 9.00 -8.13
N GLY A 74 -21.33 9.74 -7.27
CA GLY A 74 -20.13 9.24 -6.58
C GLY A 74 -20.45 8.16 -5.57
N MET A 75 -21.57 8.27 -4.86
CA MET A 75 -22.01 7.29 -3.87
C MET A 75 -22.38 5.94 -4.50
N PHE A 76 -22.91 5.93 -5.73
CA PHE A 76 -23.20 4.70 -6.48
C PHE A 76 -22.03 4.22 -7.36
N GLY A 77 -20.87 4.91 -7.34
CA GLY A 77 -19.69 4.53 -8.14
C GLY A 77 -19.90 4.61 -9.66
N VAL A 78 -20.98 5.26 -10.13
CA VAL A 78 -21.33 5.40 -11.55
C VAL A 78 -20.80 6.69 -12.18
N ALA A 79 -20.25 7.60 -11.37
CA ALA A 79 -19.66 8.83 -11.90
C ALA A 79 -18.35 8.51 -12.59
N GLU A 80 -18.17 8.97 -13.83
CA GLU A 80 -16.88 8.96 -14.49
C GLU A 80 -15.93 9.83 -13.67
N GLN A 81 -14.95 9.19 -13.05
CA GLN A 81 -13.91 9.89 -12.32
C GLN A 81 -12.85 10.33 -13.33
N THR A 82 -12.52 11.62 -13.34
CA THR A 82 -11.26 12.06 -13.92
C THR A 82 -10.15 11.26 -13.24
N SER A 83 -9.31 10.64 -14.04
CA SER A 83 -8.34 9.67 -13.55
C SER A 83 -7.05 10.31 -13.09
N ASP A 84 -7.05 11.62 -12.78
CA ASP A 84 -5.87 12.32 -12.29
C ASP A 84 -5.30 11.60 -11.07
N VAL A 85 -4.11 11.06 -11.25
CA VAL A 85 -3.36 10.37 -10.19
C VAL A 85 -1.98 10.99 -10.06
N SER A 86 -1.49 11.09 -8.84
CA SER A 86 -0.10 11.45 -8.57
C SER A 86 0.56 10.36 -7.74
N LEU A 87 1.87 10.19 -7.91
CA LEU A 87 2.66 9.21 -7.17
C LEU A 87 3.98 9.83 -6.74
N SER A 88 4.37 9.59 -5.49
CA SER A 88 5.69 9.91 -4.95
C SER A 88 6.15 8.75 -4.06
N CYS A 89 7.28 8.14 -4.41
CA CYS A 89 7.89 7.07 -3.63
C CYS A 89 9.26 7.52 -3.15
N ASN A 90 9.61 7.16 -1.92
CA ASN A 90 10.86 7.55 -1.28
C ASN A 90 11.46 6.39 -0.51
N GLN A 91 12.79 6.37 -0.42
CA GLN A 91 13.48 5.53 0.53
C GLN A 91 13.31 6.11 1.94
N HIS A 92 12.87 5.30 2.90
CA HIS A 92 12.72 5.69 4.31
C HIS A 92 13.44 4.75 5.28
N GLY A 93 14.18 3.78 4.74
CA GLY A 93 14.95 2.80 5.49
C GLY A 93 15.98 2.10 4.63
N PRO A 94 16.73 1.14 5.18
CA PRO A 94 17.59 0.28 4.38
C PRO A 94 16.72 -0.53 3.41
N ILE A 95 17.14 -0.60 2.13
CA ILE A 95 16.42 -1.38 1.13
C ILE A 95 16.76 -2.85 1.28
N THR A 96 15.71 -3.66 1.46
CA THR A 96 15.81 -5.13 1.51
C THR A 96 14.76 -5.75 0.59
N PHE A 97 15.20 -6.60 -0.33
CA PHE A 97 14.31 -7.34 -1.21
C PHE A 97 13.96 -8.69 -0.58
N LYS A 98 12.68 -8.99 -0.41
CA LYS A 98 12.20 -10.28 0.11
C LYS A 98 12.30 -11.38 -0.93
N GLU A 99 11.98 -11.06 -2.18
CA GLU A 99 11.98 -12.00 -3.30
C GLU A 99 12.39 -11.31 -4.61
N LYS A 100 12.62 -12.13 -5.64
CA LYS A 100 12.82 -11.64 -7.00
C LYS A 100 11.49 -11.26 -7.65
N PHE A 101 11.47 -10.14 -8.36
CA PHE A 101 10.30 -9.61 -9.05
C PHE A 101 10.52 -9.48 -10.56
N SER A 102 9.44 -9.42 -11.33
CA SER A 102 9.46 -9.15 -12.76
C SER A 102 9.34 -7.64 -13.03
N GLN A 103 9.88 -7.16 -14.15
CA GLN A 103 9.69 -5.77 -14.59
C GLN A 103 8.19 -5.49 -14.81
N GLY A 104 7.70 -4.41 -14.21
CA GLY A 104 6.28 -4.05 -14.27
C GLY A 104 5.36 -4.93 -13.42
N GLU A 105 5.91 -5.67 -12.45
CA GLU A 105 5.10 -6.48 -11.53
C GLU A 105 4.19 -5.60 -10.68
N THR A 106 2.92 -6.01 -10.57
CA THR A 106 1.92 -5.28 -9.78
C THR A 106 2.22 -5.40 -8.29
N VAL A 107 2.41 -4.26 -7.64
CA VAL A 107 2.59 -4.15 -6.19
C VAL A 107 1.23 -4.11 -5.50
N ILE A 108 0.34 -3.24 -5.98
CA ILE A 108 -1.03 -3.10 -5.49
C ILE A 108 -1.99 -2.93 -6.66
N SER A 109 -3.18 -3.52 -6.50
CA SER A 109 -4.32 -3.32 -7.39
C SER A 109 -5.56 -3.03 -6.56
N GLU A 110 -6.14 -1.85 -6.72
CA GLU A 110 -7.35 -1.42 -6.03
C GLU A 110 -8.51 -1.18 -6.98
N ARG A 111 -9.69 -1.69 -6.60
CA ARG A 111 -10.92 -1.39 -7.31
C ARG A 111 -11.45 -0.03 -6.86
N ARG A 112 -11.48 0.95 -7.78
CA ARG A 112 -11.92 2.33 -7.50
C ARG A 112 -13.38 2.62 -7.86
N SER A 113 -14.05 1.74 -8.60
CA SER A 113 -15.48 1.86 -8.88
C SER A 113 -16.15 0.49 -8.96
N LEU A 114 -17.47 0.46 -8.71
CA LEU A 114 -18.27 -0.78 -8.82
C LEU A 114 -18.33 -1.30 -10.26
N LEU A 115 -18.04 -0.45 -11.24
CA LEU A 115 -18.33 -0.73 -12.64
C LEU A 115 -17.08 -0.93 -13.51
N PHE A 116 -15.82 -0.88 -13.06
CA PHE A 116 -14.74 -1.28 -14.00
C PHE A 116 -13.38 -0.54 -13.92
N LYS A 117 -13.17 0.43 -13.04
CA LYS A 117 -11.85 1.07 -12.94
C LYS A 117 -11.03 0.42 -11.84
N GLN A 118 -9.95 -0.24 -12.24
CA GLN A 118 -8.90 -0.67 -11.32
C GLN A 118 -7.73 0.32 -11.42
N MET A 119 -7.15 0.63 -10.30
CA MET A 119 -5.91 1.37 -10.19
C MET A 119 -4.80 0.38 -9.86
N HIS A 120 -3.71 0.48 -10.56
CA HIS A 120 -2.55 -0.39 -10.40
C HIS A 120 -1.33 0.41 -10.05
N ILE A 121 -0.55 -0.08 -9.11
CA ILE A 121 0.82 0.38 -8.88
C ILE A 121 1.73 -0.77 -9.25
N VAL A 122 2.65 -0.52 -10.16
CA VAL A 122 3.62 -1.50 -10.64
C VAL A 122 5.03 -1.04 -10.29
N ARG A 123 5.94 -2.00 -10.15
CA ARG A 123 7.35 -1.79 -9.83
C ARG A 123 8.25 -2.32 -10.91
N GLY A 124 9.31 -1.58 -11.21
CA GLY A 124 10.42 -2.00 -12.06
C GLY A 124 11.77 -1.62 -11.45
N CYS A 125 12.84 -2.06 -12.07
CA CYS A 125 14.22 -1.73 -11.72
C CYS A 125 14.92 -1.06 -12.90
N ASP A 126 15.44 0.16 -12.71
CA ASP A 126 16.45 0.75 -13.57
C ASP A 126 17.82 0.15 -13.18
N LYS A 127 18.21 -0.94 -13.85
CA LYS A 127 19.45 -1.66 -13.59
C LYS A 127 20.68 -0.76 -13.74
N LYS A 128 20.63 0.26 -14.62
CA LYS A 128 21.74 1.18 -14.89
C LYS A 128 21.98 2.15 -13.75
N ARG A 129 20.90 2.64 -13.13
CA ARG A 129 20.97 3.67 -12.08
C ARG A 129 20.77 3.12 -10.68
N ASN A 130 20.55 1.80 -10.56
CA ASN A 130 20.22 1.14 -9.31
C ASN A 130 19.04 1.85 -8.61
N ALA A 131 17.93 2.03 -9.34
CA ALA A 131 16.75 2.69 -8.84
C ALA A 131 15.51 1.80 -9.04
N LEU A 132 14.64 1.79 -8.04
CA LEU A 132 13.29 1.26 -8.19
C LEU A 132 12.42 2.31 -8.90
N VAL A 133 11.63 1.87 -9.86
CA VAL A 133 10.72 2.73 -10.61
C VAL A 133 9.30 2.23 -10.35
N TYR A 134 8.48 3.09 -9.78
CA TYR A 134 7.07 2.83 -9.54
C TYR A 134 6.22 3.63 -10.52
N MET A 135 5.18 3.01 -11.04
CA MET A 135 4.20 3.67 -11.89
C MET A 135 2.79 3.33 -11.40
N ILE A 136 1.99 4.37 -11.22
CA ILE A 136 0.56 4.24 -10.98
C ILE A 136 -0.21 4.50 -12.26
N TYR A 137 -1.21 3.70 -12.56
CA TYR A 137 -2.12 3.91 -13.68
C TYR A 137 -3.51 3.34 -13.38
N SER A 138 -4.51 3.80 -14.10
CA SER A 138 -5.87 3.27 -14.01
C SER A 138 -6.27 2.59 -15.32
N ASP A 139 -6.98 1.45 -15.24
CA ASP A 139 -7.59 0.83 -16.41
C ASP A 139 -8.60 1.78 -17.05
N ARG A 140 -8.61 1.81 -18.38
CA ARG A 140 -9.61 2.53 -19.16
C ARG A 140 -10.43 1.54 -20.00
N LEU A 141 -11.74 1.80 -20.05
CA LEU A 141 -12.67 1.06 -20.90
C LEU A 141 -12.98 1.78 -22.21
N VAL A 142 -12.44 2.99 -22.40
CA VAL A 142 -12.71 3.85 -23.55
C VAL A 142 -11.38 4.22 -24.23
N ASP A 143 -11.38 4.48 -25.53
CA ASP A 143 -10.21 4.90 -26.30
C ASP A 143 -9.48 6.09 -25.67
N GLY A 144 -8.16 6.00 -25.64
CA GLY A 144 -7.25 7.02 -25.09
C GLY A 144 -6.16 6.42 -24.20
N SER A 145 -5.16 7.23 -23.86
CA SER A 145 -4.11 6.82 -22.92
C SER A 145 -4.65 6.78 -21.49
N PRO A 146 -4.31 5.76 -20.69
CA PRO A 146 -4.61 5.78 -19.25
C PRO A 146 -3.83 6.91 -18.57
N GLU A 147 -4.46 7.58 -17.63
CA GLU A 147 -3.77 8.48 -16.72
C GLU A 147 -2.73 7.70 -15.93
N ASN A 148 -1.56 8.28 -15.81
CA ASN A 148 -0.45 7.64 -15.11
C ASN A 148 0.48 8.66 -14.45
N SER A 149 1.24 8.19 -13.48
CA SER A 149 2.32 8.94 -12.84
C SER A 149 3.46 8.00 -12.49
N THR A 150 4.68 8.49 -12.57
CA THR A 150 5.89 7.68 -12.32
C THR A 150 6.74 8.33 -11.24
N SER A 151 7.26 7.51 -10.33
CA SER A 151 8.22 7.92 -9.30
C SER A 151 9.41 6.96 -9.31
N ALA A 152 10.61 7.49 -9.08
CA ALA A 152 11.83 6.70 -8.97
C ALA A 152 12.45 6.87 -7.59
N VAL A 153 12.89 5.75 -7.00
CA VAL A 153 13.60 5.68 -5.73
C VAL A 153 15.02 5.20 -6.00
N VAL A 154 15.98 6.10 -5.95
CA VAL A 154 17.40 5.73 -6.02
C VAL A 154 17.74 4.97 -4.74
N ILE A 155 18.38 3.81 -4.89
CA ILE A 155 18.81 3.00 -3.73
C ILE A 155 20.12 3.52 -3.23
N GLU A 156 20.11 4.13 -2.05
CA GLU A 156 21.26 4.75 -1.41
C GLU A 156 21.61 4.05 -0.08
N PRO A 157 22.86 4.19 0.40
CA PRO A 157 23.22 3.72 1.74
C PRO A 157 22.33 4.36 2.81
N TRP A 158 21.90 3.59 3.79
CA TRP A 158 21.07 4.09 4.89
C TRP A 158 21.80 3.96 6.24
N GLY A 159 22.01 5.09 6.90
CA GLY A 159 22.70 5.12 8.19
C GLY A 159 24.15 4.61 8.11
N ALA A 160 24.49 3.61 8.93
CA ALA A 160 25.82 2.99 8.96
C ALA A 160 25.98 1.81 7.97
N GLN A 161 24.99 1.53 7.13
CA GLN A 161 25.03 0.44 6.17
C GLN A 161 25.97 0.80 5.02
N ALA A 162 27.05 0.02 4.87
CA ALA A 162 28.06 0.27 3.85
C ALA A 162 27.70 -0.32 2.47
N GLU A 163 26.96 -1.43 2.46
CA GLU A 163 26.53 -2.10 1.23
C GLU A 163 25.12 -1.66 0.83
N VAL A 164 24.98 -1.38 -0.45
CA VAL A 164 23.70 -0.96 -1.07
C VAL A 164 23.18 -2.13 -1.89
N ALA A 165 21.93 -2.53 -1.63
CA ALA A 165 21.27 -3.56 -2.41
C ALA A 165 21.19 -3.15 -3.89
N LYS A 166 21.37 -4.11 -4.80
CA LYS A 166 21.28 -3.86 -6.25
C LYS A 166 20.01 -4.47 -6.80
N CYS A 167 19.05 -3.63 -7.23
CA CYS A 167 17.78 -4.11 -7.75
C CYS A 167 17.94 -5.05 -8.96
N ALA A 168 19.04 -4.94 -9.71
CA ALA A 168 19.33 -5.83 -10.83
C ALA A 168 19.47 -7.31 -10.42
N GLU A 169 19.94 -7.59 -9.20
CA GLU A 169 20.12 -8.96 -8.69
C GLU A 169 18.78 -9.62 -8.31
N PHE A 170 17.77 -8.80 -8.06
CA PHE A 170 16.41 -9.21 -7.68
C PHE A 170 15.40 -9.10 -8.83
N THR A 171 15.82 -8.67 -10.02
CA THR A 171 14.95 -8.63 -11.19
C THR A 171 15.03 -9.95 -11.96
N LYS A 172 13.87 -10.58 -12.22
CA LYS A 172 13.77 -11.73 -13.11
C LYS A 172 14.01 -11.27 -14.55
N ASP A 173 14.73 -12.06 -15.33
CA ASP A 173 14.96 -11.84 -16.77
C ASP A 173 13.71 -12.20 -17.58
#